data_a78ef255dfc418b1da40a09d90b7e833
#
_entry.id   a78ef255dfc418b1da40a09d90b7e833
#
_cell.length_a   1.000
_cell.length_b   1.000
_cell.length_c   1.000
_cell.angle_alpha   90.00
_cell.angle_beta   90.00
_cell.angle_gamma   90.00
#
_symmetry.space_group_name_H-M   'P 1'
#
loop_
_entity.id
_entity.type
_entity.pdbx_description
1 polymer ?
#
loop_
_entity_poly.entity_id
_entity_poly.type
_entity_poly.pdbx_seq_one_letter_code
_entity_poly.pdbx_strand_id
1 'polypeptide(L)'
;MAVLEVGIIYEGLPVFKIDFHFEVKGDATLRSGLFSAIQSFAKEAFGDETEELRLKNLTICLKTIQLHDGRDIALYAVADKDSHNIDPIKNSLLKTGEIIKKMVADGFLLSTIEPNKNNVFKPAFENEFKDLRMKPAERAKRLFG
;
A
#
# COMPACT_ATOMS: atom_id res chain seq x y z
N MET A 1 -10.09 -12.03 -5.87
CA MET A 1 -9.04 -11.13 -5.34
C MET A 1 -9.69 -10.00 -4.57
N ALA A 2 -9.23 -9.78 -3.34
CA ALA A 2 -9.68 -8.64 -2.55
C ALA A 2 -8.49 -7.99 -1.88
N VAL A 3 -8.33 -6.68 -2.10
CA VAL A 3 -7.38 -5.87 -1.36
C VAL A 3 -8.03 -5.48 -0.04
N LEU A 4 -7.36 -5.79 1.06
CA LEU A 4 -7.85 -5.62 2.41
C LEU A 4 -7.38 -4.31 3.05
N GLU A 5 -6.15 -3.92 2.75
CA GLU A 5 -5.52 -2.76 3.33
C GLU A 5 -4.54 -2.16 2.33
N VAL A 6 -4.44 -0.83 2.30
CA VAL A 6 -3.41 -0.11 1.56
C VAL A 6 -2.82 0.97 2.46
N GLY A 7 -1.62 1.42 2.13
CA GLY A 7 -1.02 2.48 2.93
C GLY A 7 0.31 2.97 2.42
N ILE A 8 0.89 3.88 3.21
CA ILE A 8 2.17 4.52 2.95
C ILE A 8 3.10 4.27 4.13
N ILE A 9 4.32 3.85 3.84
CA ILE A 9 5.40 3.70 4.81
C ILE A 9 6.46 4.76 4.50
N TYR A 10 6.85 5.51 5.50
CA TYR A 10 7.89 6.52 5.39
C TYR A 10 8.85 6.39 6.58
N GLU A 11 10.13 6.26 6.29
CA GLU A 11 11.16 6.05 7.31
C GLU A 11 10.87 4.86 8.24
N GLY A 12 10.31 3.79 7.67
CA GLY A 12 9.97 2.60 8.43
C GLY A 12 8.70 2.69 9.27
N LEU A 13 7.97 3.82 9.18
CA LEU A 13 6.77 4.07 9.96
C LEU A 13 5.51 4.08 9.07
N PRO A 14 4.37 3.55 9.58
CA PRO A 14 3.11 3.62 8.86
C PRO A 14 2.54 5.04 9.01
N VAL A 15 2.69 5.87 7.99
CA VAL A 15 2.21 7.26 8.04
C VAL A 15 0.78 7.42 7.56
N PHE A 16 0.26 6.42 6.83
CA PHE A 16 -1.11 6.44 6.32
C PHE A 16 -1.57 5.01 6.05
N LYS A 17 -2.85 4.73 6.35
CA LYS A 17 -3.43 3.40 6.17
C LYS A 17 -4.93 3.51 5.91
N ILE A 18 -5.46 2.65 5.01
CA ILE A 18 -6.90 2.45 4.82
C ILE A 18 -7.19 0.96 4.95
N ASP A 19 -8.13 0.62 5.81
CA ASP A 19 -8.69 -0.74 5.92
C ASP A 19 -10.00 -0.77 5.12
N PHE A 20 -10.07 -1.63 4.09
CA PHE A 20 -11.23 -1.68 3.20
C PHE A 20 -12.38 -2.55 3.72
N HIS A 21 -12.08 -3.61 4.45
CA HIS A 21 -13.09 -4.56 4.93
C HIS A 21 -13.06 -4.75 6.43
N PHE A 22 -11.92 -5.18 6.92
CA PHE A 22 -11.66 -5.44 8.32
C PHE A 22 -10.18 -5.20 8.56
N GLU A 23 -9.87 -4.89 9.77
CA GLU A 23 -8.50 -4.61 10.15
C GLU A 23 -7.63 -5.87 9.98
N VAL A 24 -6.52 -5.75 9.28
CA VAL A 24 -5.51 -6.80 9.18
C VAL A 24 -4.86 -6.94 10.55
N LYS A 25 -4.82 -8.18 11.06
CA LYS A 25 -4.25 -8.46 12.38
C LYS A 25 -2.77 -8.12 12.44
N GLY A 26 -2.34 -7.69 13.62
CA GLY A 26 -0.96 -7.37 13.92
C GLY A 26 -0.71 -5.88 14.10
N ASP A 27 0.47 -5.58 14.57
CA ASP A 27 0.91 -4.21 14.84
C ASP A 27 1.39 -3.55 13.56
N ALA A 28 0.76 -2.45 13.15
CA ALA A 28 1.09 -1.74 11.91
C ALA A 28 2.53 -1.19 11.93
N THR A 29 3.01 -0.72 13.08
CA THR A 29 4.38 -0.21 13.22
C THR A 29 5.39 -1.34 13.05
N LEU A 30 5.14 -2.50 13.65
CA LEU A 30 6.00 -3.67 13.53
C LEU A 30 6.01 -4.18 12.08
N ARG A 31 4.86 -4.26 11.42
CA ARG A 31 4.77 -4.67 10.02
C ARG A 31 5.54 -3.73 9.10
N SER A 32 5.40 -2.42 9.30
CA SER A 32 6.10 -1.41 8.51
C SER A 32 7.61 -1.51 8.68
N GLY A 33 8.08 -1.73 9.90
CA GLY A 33 9.49 -1.98 10.18
C GLY A 33 10.02 -3.20 9.47
N LEU A 34 9.24 -4.29 9.47
CA LEU A 34 9.60 -5.53 8.76
C LEU A 34 9.69 -5.30 7.24
N PHE A 35 8.70 -4.63 6.64
CA PHE A 35 8.71 -4.35 5.20
C PHE A 35 9.91 -3.49 4.81
N SER A 36 10.23 -2.47 5.60
CA SER A 36 11.40 -1.62 5.38
C SER A 36 12.71 -2.39 5.49
N ALA A 37 12.82 -3.29 6.47
CA ALA A 37 14.00 -4.14 6.64
C ALA A 37 14.18 -5.10 5.45
N ILE A 38 13.09 -5.70 4.95
CA ILE A 38 13.14 -6.58 3.78
C ILE A 38 13.55 -5.81 2.54
N GLN A 39 13.03 -4.61 2.32
CA GLN A 39 13.42 -3.75 1.21
C GLN A 39 14.91 -3.40 1.25
N SER A 40 15.40 -2.99 2.42
CA SER A 40 16.82 -2.67 2.61
C SER A 40 17.72 -3.89 2.38
N PHE A 41 17.33 -5.04 2.90
CA PHE A 41 18.07 -6.28 2.71
C PHE A 41 18.16 -6.67 1.23
N ALA A 42 17.04 -6.62 0.52
CA ALA A 42 17.00 -6.96 -0.91
C ALA A 42 17.91 -6.04 -1.72
N LYS A 43 17.88 -4.74 -1.42
CA LYS A 43 18.71 -3.75 -2.11
C LYS A 43 20.19 -3.96 -1.82
N GLU A 44 20.58 -4.20 -0.57
CA GLU A 44 21.99 -4.40 -0.19
C GLU A 44 22.54 -5.74 -0.66
N ALA A 45 21.76 -6.82 -0.53
CA ALA A 45 22.23 -8.17 -0.85
C ALA A 45 22.17 -8.48 -2.34
N PHE A 46 21.16 -7.97 -3.06
CA PHE A 46 20.89 -8.33 -4.46
C PHE A 46 20.89 -7.14 -5.42
N GLY A 47 20.94 -5.91 -4.91
CA GLY A 47 20.81 -4.70 -5.73
C GLY A 47 19.43 -4.57 -6.38
N ASP A 48 18.40 -5.13 -5.77
CA ASP A 48 17.06 -5.20 -6.33
C ASP A 48 16.00 -4.80 -5.31
N GLU A 49 14.77 -4.62 -5.77
CA GLU A 49 13.62 -4.22 -4.94
C GLU A 49 12.72 -5.42 -4.65
N THR A 50 12.07 -5.40 -3.47
CA THR A 50 11.02 -6.36 -3.16
C THR A 50 9.70 -5.82 -3.68
N GLU A 51 9.06 -6.55 -4.59
CA GLU A 51 7.76 -6.16 -5.15
C GLU A 51 6.60 -6.91 -4.50
N GLU A 52 6.86 -8.10 -4.00
CA GLU A 52 5.83 -9.00 -3.53
C GLU A 52 6.34 -9.89 -2.41
N LEU A 53 5.50 -10.07 -1.38
CA LEU A 53 5.72 -11.03 -0.31
C LEU A 53 4.48 -11.92 -0.20
N ARG A 54 4.66 -13.23 -0.35
CA ARG A 54 3.57 -14.19 -0.21
C ARG A 54 3.67 -14.88 1.13
N LEU A 55 2.64 -14.68 1.96
CA LEU A 55 2.47 -15.40 3.21
C LEU A 55 1.44 -16.50 3.01
N LYS A 56 1.23 -17.33 4.02
CA LYS A 56 0.27 -18.44 3.94
C LYS A 56 -1.14 -17.97 3.55
N ASN A 57 -1.60 -16.88 4.13
CA ASN A 57 -2.98 -16.38 3.96
C ASN A 57 -3.08 -15.00 3.34
N LEU A 58 -1.97 -14.34 3.08
CA LEU A 58 -1.94 -12.97 2.57
C LEU A 58 -0.86 -12.80 1.52
N THR A 59 -1.10 -11.89 0.59
CA THR A 59 -0.09 -11.42 -0.36
C THR A 59 0.09 -9.92 -0.14
N ILE A 60 1.33 -9.48 -0.02
CA ILE A 60 1.67 -8.08 0.18
C ILE A 60 2.41 -7.59 -1.07
N CYS A 61 1.90 -6.53 -1.68
CA CYS A 61 2.55 -5.86 -2.80
C CYS A 61 3.18 -4.57 -2.30
N LEU A 62 4.39 -4.29 -2.74
CA LEU A 62 5.18 -3.14 -2.33
C LEU A 62 5.65 -2.36 -3.55
N LYS A 63 5.64 -1.04 -3.45
CA LYS A 63 6.18 -0.15 -4.48
C LYS A 63 6.92 1.01 -3.82
N THR A 64 8.22 1.10 -4.10
CA THR A 64 9.04 2.23 -3.64
C THR A 64 8.96 3.36 -4.65
N ILE A 65 8.76 4.58 -4.17
CA ILE A 65 8.66 5.78 -4.98
C ILE A 65 9.62 6.83 -4.44
N GLN A 66 10.40 7.44 -5.34
CA GLN A 66 11.26 8.55 -5.00
C GLN A 66 10.52 9.87 -5.23
N LEU A 67 10.45 10.71 -4.19
CA LEU A 67 9.88 12.04 -4.27
C LEU A 67 10.89 13.03 -4.89
N HIS A 68 10.40 14.21 -5.28
CA HIS A 68 11.24 15.24 -5.95
C HIS A 68 12.45 15.67 -5.13
N ASP A 69 12.32 15.67 -3.81
CA ASP A 69 13.40 16.07 -2.90
C ASP A 69 14.38 14.93 -2.58
N GLY A 70 14.25 13.80 -3.27
CA GLY A 70 15.11 12.64 -3.08
C GLY A 70 14.68 11.68 -1.98
N ARG A 71 13.63 11.99 -1.22
CA ARG A 71 13.10 11.09 -0.20
C ARG A 71 12.38 9.91 -0.86
N ASP A 72 12.48 8.73 -0.23
CA ASP A 72 11.78 7.53 -0.67
C ASP A 72 10.59 7.25 0.24
N ILE A 73 9.47 6.87 -0.38
CA ILE A 73 8.32 6.33 0.33
C ILE A 73 8.01 4.95 -0.23
N ALA A 74 7.39 4.10 0.57
CA ALA A 74 6.90 2.81 0.11
C ALA A 74 5.38 2.81 0.18
N LEU A 75 4.75 2.41 -0.91
CA LEU A 75 3.32 2.12 -0.95
C LEU A 75 3.14 0.62 -0.82
N TYR A 76 2.11 0.19 -0.11
CA TYR A 76 1.81 -1.23 0.02
C TYR A 76 0.33 -1.52 -0.13
N ALA A 77 0.03 -2.74 -0.53
CA ALA A 77 -1.31 -3.28 -0.55
C ALA A 77 -1.27 -4.70 0.02
N VAL A 78 -2.17 -4.99 0.96
CA VAL A 78 -2.34 -6.34 1.52
C VAL A 78 -3.57 -6.94 0.87
N ALA A 79 -3.42 -8.09 0.22
CA ALA A 79 -4.48 -8.79 -0.47
C ALA A 79 -4.68 -10.19 0.13
N ASP A 80 -5.84 -10.78 -0.13
CA ASP A 80 -6.12 -12.13 0.33
C ASP A 80 -5.32 -13.19 -0.45
N LYS A 81 -5.29 -14.42 0.07
CA LYS A 81 -4.52 -15.53 -0.49
C LYS A 81 -4.98 -15.96 -1.89
N ASP A 82 -6.20 -15.60 -2.28
CA ASP A 82 -6.78 -15.99 -3.58
C ASP A 82 -6.32 -15.07 -4.71
N SER A 83 -5.45 -14.11 -4.42
CA SER A 83 -4.92 -13.17 -5.40
C SER A 83 -3.80 -13.82 -6.21
N HIS A 84 -4.18 -14.55 -7.28
CA HIS A 84 -3.22 -15.24 -8.15
C HIS A 84 -2.53 -14.29 -9.11
N ASN A 85 -3.27 -13.34 -9.66
CA ASN A 85 -2.74 -12.31 -10.55
C ASN A 85 -2.74 -10.97 -9.82
N ILE A 86 -1.56 -10.51 -9.45
CA ILE A 86 -1.38 -9.25 -8.71
C ILE A 86 -1.11 -8.05 -9.60
N ASP A 87 -1.08 -8.23 -10.93
CA ASP A 87 -0.81 -7.12 -11.84
C ASP A 87 -1.78 -5.95 -11.69
N PRO A 88 -3.10 -6.17 -11.52
CA PRO A 88 -4.01 -5.05 -11.23
C PRO A 88 -3.64 -4.28 -9.97
N ILE A 89 -3.17 -4.98 -8.92
CA ILE A 89 -2.74 -4.35 -7.67
C ILE A 89 -1.47 -3.53 -7.91
N LYS A 90 -0.49 -4.10 -8.60
CA LYS A 90 0.75 -3.40 -8.95
C LYS A 90 0.48 -2.14 -9.78
N ASN A 91 -0.41 -2.24 -10.74
CA ASN A 91 -0.80 -1.11 -11.58
C ASN A 91 -1.48 -0.01 -10.76
N SER A 92 -2.36 -0.37 -9.85
CA SER A 92 -3.02 0.59 -8.97
C SER A 92 -2.05 1.25 -8.00
N LEU A 93 -1.08 0.50 -7.46
CA LEU A 93 0.00 1.08 -6.64
C LEU A 93 0.84 2.07 -7.43
N LEU A 94 1.20 1.73 -8.66
CA LEU A 94 1.98 2.61 -9.53
C LEU A 94 1.24 3.93 -9.80
N LYS A 95 -0.04 3.85 -10.17
CA LYS A 95 -0.87 5.04 -10.44
C LYS A 95 -1.06 5.88 -9.18
N THR A 96 -1.34 5.24 -8.05
CA THR A 96 -1.47 5.95 -6.76
C THR A 96 -0.16 6.65 -6.43
N GLY A 97 0.96 5.99 -6.64
CA GLY A 97 2.28 6.57 -6.40
C GLY A 97 2.56 7.80 -7.25
N GLU A 98 2.20 7.78 -8.53
CA GLU A 98 2.35 8.94 -9.39
C GLU A 98 1.49 10.13 -8.93
N ILE A 99 0.26 9.85 -8.49
CA ILE A 99 -0.62 10.88 -7.93
C ILE A 99 -0.03 11.48 -6.65
N ILE A 100 0.46 10.65 -5.73
CA ILE A 100 1.06 11.11 -4.48
C ILE A 100 2.33 11.94 -4.76
N LYS A 101 3.17 11.48 -5.67
CA LYS A 101 4.38 12.19 -6.08
C LYS A 101 4.05 13.59 -6.58
N LYS A 102 3.01 13.70 -7.40
CA LYS A 102 2.53 15.00 -7.89
C LYS A 102 1.98 15.88 -6.77
N MET A 103 1.18 15.29 -5.86
CA MET A 103 0.63 16.04 -4.72
C MET A 103 1.74 16.61 -3.84
N VAL A 104 2.77 15.83 -3.55
CA VAL A 104 3.91 16.29 -2.76
C VAL A 104 4.66 17.41 -3.50
N ALA A 105 4.83 17.28 -4.81
CA ALA A 105 5.45 18.34 -5.64
C ALA A 105 4.63 19.63 -5.59
N ASP A 106 3.30 19.53 -5.48
CA ASP A 106 2.39 20.67 -5.38
C ASP A 106 2.28 21.26 -3.97
N GLY A 107 3.04 20.74 -3.01
CA GLY A 107 3.12 21.28 -1.66
C GLY A 107 2.44 20.50 -0.56
N PHE A 108 1.78 19.38 -0.87
CA PHE A 108 1.23 18.50 0.16
C PHE A 108 2.36 17.79 0.90
N LEU A 109 2.31 17.76 2.23
CA LEU A 109 3.38 17.21 3.05
C LEU A 109 2.98 15.87 3.67
N LEU A 110 3.93 14.93 3.68
CA LEU A 110 3.85 13.72 4.49
C LEU A 110 4.31 14.05 5.90
N SER A 111 3.49 13.72 6.89
CA SER A 111 3.80 14.00 8.30
C SER A 111 3.98 12.69 9.07
N THR A 112 5.11 12.58 9.78
CA THR A 112 5.34 11.49 10.74
C THR A 112 4.88 11.88 12.15
N ILE A 113 4.64 13.18 12.38
CA ILE A 113 4.26 13.72 13.69
C ILE A 113 2.75 13.80 13.84
N GLU A 114 2.06 14.22 12.78
CA GLU A 114 0.61 14.38 12.76
C GLU A 114 0.00 13.51 11.66
N PRO A 115 -0.21 12.20 11.92
CA PRO A 115 -0.67 11.26 10.89
C PRO A 115 -2.01 11.65 10.25
N ASN A 116 -2.88 12.34 10.97
CA ASN A 116 -4.17 12.79 10.44
C ASN A 116 -4.05 13.74 9.25
N LYS A 117 -2.94 14.48 9.15
CA LYS A 117 -2.66 15.35 8.00
C LYS A 117 -2.47 14.56 6.71
N ASN A 118 -2.10 13.28 6.81
CA ASN A 118 -1.89 12.41 5.66
C ASN A 118 -3.20 11.91 5.05
N ASN A 119 -4.35 12.19 5.66
CA ASN A 119 -5.66 11.83 5.12
C ASN A 119 -5.96 12.52 3.78
N VAL A 120 -5.22 13.55 3.41
CA VAL A 120 -5.32 14.18 2.08
C VAL A 120 -4.98 13.21 0.95
N PHE A 121 -4.23 12.14 1.24
CA PHE A 121 -3.87 11.13 0.26
C PHE A 121 -4.92 10.03 0.10
N LYS A 122 -5.96 10.00 0.95
CA LYS A 122 -7.00 8.98 0.93
C LYS A 122 -7.70 8.84 -0.43
N PRO A 123 -8.14 9.92 -1.09
CA PRO A 123 -8.81 9.80 -2.39
C PRO A 123 -7.93 9.16 -3.47
N ALA A 124 -6.61 9.36 -3.43
CA ALA A 124 -5.69 8.77 -4.40
C ALA A 124 -5.74 7.24 -4.34
N PHE A 125 -5.82 6.67 -3.14
CA PHE A 125 -5.96 5.22 -2.96
C PHE A 125 -7.37 4.74 -3.26
N GLU A 126 -8.39 5.42 -2.75
CA GLU A 126 -9.78 4.99 -2.91
C GLU A 126 -10.19 4.90 -4.37
N ASN A 127 -9.81 5.87 -5.19
CA ASN A 127 -10.13 5.89 -6.62
C ASN A 127 -9.46 4.75 -7.37
N GLU A 128 -8.19 4.48 -7.08
CA GLU A 128 -7.42 3.46 -7.80
C GLU A 128 -7.76 2.03 -7.34
N PHE A 129 -8.18 1.85 -6.10
CA PHE A 129 -8.45 0.53 -5.54
C PHE A 129 -9.93 0.18 -5.43
N LYS A 130 -10.85 1.04 -5.87
CA LYS A 130 -12.28 0.82 -5.68
C LYS A 130 -12.80 -0.52 -6.23
N ASP A 131 -12.25 -1.00 -7.34
CA ASP A 131 -12.67 -2.25 -7.96
C ASP A 131 -11.92 -3.47 -7.42
N LEU A 132 -10.85 -3.26 -6.66
CA LEU A 132 -10.00 -4.32 -6.14
C LEU A 132 -10.26 -4.65 -4.66
N ARG A 133 -11.03 -3.84 -3.97
CA ARG A 133 -11.24 -4.00 -2.52
C ARG A 133 -12.31 -5.00 -2.14
N MET A 134 -13.02 -5.62 -3.11
CA MET A 134 -14.02 -6.64 -2.83
C MET A 134 -13.86 -7.82 -3.77
N LYS A 135 -14.10 -9.04 -3.23
CA LYS A 135 -14.20 -10.23 -4.05
C LYS A 135 -15.46 -10.16 -4.91
N PRO A 136 -15.48 -10.73 -6.13
CA PRO A 136 -16.67 -10.78 -6.96
C PRO A 136 -17.89 -11.36 -6.25
N ALA A 137 -17.70 -12.43 -5.46
CA ALA A 137 -18.77 -13.05 -4.69
C ALA A 137 -19.37 -12.11 -3.64
N GLU A 138 -18.56 -11.31 -2.99
CA GLU A 138 -19.02 -10.33 -2.00
C GLU A 138 -19.79 -9.19 -2.65
N ARG A 139 -19.38 -8.76 -3.85
CA ARG A 139 -20.12 -7.77 -4.62
C ARG A 139 -21.51 -8.30 -5.01
N ALA A 140 -21.57 -9.55 -5.45
CA ALA A 140 -22.84 -10.19 -5.79
C ALA A 140 -23.78 -10.26 -4.58
N LYS A 141 -23.26 -10.61 -3.39
CA LYS A 141 -24.05 -10.63 -2.16
C LYS A 141 -24.64 -9.26 -1.82
N ARG A 142 -23.88 -8.19 -1.99
CA ARG A 142 -24.39 -6.83 -1.74
C ARG A 142 -25.48 -6.42 -2.70
N LEU A 143 -25.43 -6.90 -3.95
CA LEU A 143 -26.42 -6.57 -4.97
C LEU A 143 -27.72 -7.40 -4.84
N PHE A 144 -27.61 -8.65 -4.41
CA PHE A 144 -28.71 -9.60 -4.45
C PHE A 144 -29.17 -10.12 -3.08
N GLY A 145 -28.61 -9.62 -2.03
CA GLY A 145 -28.98 -10.11 -0.76
C GLY A 145 -28.28 -9.59 0.43
#